data_d8b39918d2ca9cfd1debb098396a111e
#
_entry.id   d8b39918d2ca9cfd1debb098396a111e
#
_cell.length_a   1.000
_cell.length_b   1.000
_cell.length_c   1.000
_cell.angle_alpha   90.00
_cell.angle_beta   90.00
_cell.angle_gamma   90.00
#
_symmetry.space_group_name_H-M   'P 1'
#
loop_
_entity.id
_entity.type
_entity.pdbx_description
1 polymer ?
#
loop_
_entity_poly.entity_id
_entity_poly.type
_entity_poly.pdbx_seq_one_letter_code
_entity_poly.pdbx_strand_id
1 'polypeptide(L)'
;MITVTPLQLLGQDDRGSNFSWLTDRTGEFLLCYRHAGSSSGQHYHTGASANKNPEVMYLLNGQATLHWCTLNDITIHTVIATAPARIEVPANIWHQLIAVTDCTFIELNTVEDVRNDSIRIWKEDLEKTLMAR
;
A
#
# COMPACT_ATOMS: atom_id res chain seq x y z
N MET A 1 -9.14 5.38 5.97
CA MET A 1 -7.77 5.93 5.97
C MET A 1 -6.73 4.82 5.84
N ILE A 2 -5.55 5.17 5.38
CA ILE A 2 -4.43 4.22 5.35
C ILE A 2 -3.83 4.12 6.76
N THR A 3 -3.57 2.90 7.21
CA THR A 3 -2.95 2.63 8.50
C THR A 3 -1.54 2.07 8.29
N VAL A 4 -0.56 2.65 8.94
CA VAL A 4 0.83 2.18 8.94
C VAL A 4 1.20 1.75 10.36
N THR A 5 1.57 0.49 10.52
CA THR A 5 1.92 -0.09 11.82
C THR A 5 3.33 -0.68 11.77
N PRO A 6 4.25 -0.24 12.62
CA PRO A 6 5.58 -0.86 12.69
C PRO A 6 5.48 -2.35 13.04
N LEU A 7 6.35 -3.17 12.46
CA LEU A 7 6.45 -4.57 12.85
C LEU A 7 7.11 -4.69 14.22
N GLN A 8 6.75 -5.75 14.94
CA GLN A 8 7.30 -6.02 16.25
C GLN A 8 8.72 -6.57 16.15
N LEU A 9 9.67 -5.89 16.77
CA LEU A 9 11.03 -6.39 16.93
C LEU A 9 11.03 -7.55 17.93
N LEU A 10 11.53 -8.72 17.52
CA LEU A 10 11.68 -9.89 18.39
C LEU A 10 13.03 -9.89 19.10
N GLY A 11 14.09 -9.49 18.40
CA GLY A 11 15.42 -9.47 18.96
C GLY A 11 16.42 -8.85 17.99
N GLN A 12 17.56 -8.44 18.54
CA GLN A 12 18.62 -7.81 17.78
C GLN A 12 19.97 -8.16 18.40
N ASP A 13 20.95 -8.46 17.57
CA ASP A 13 22.34 -8.69 17.96
C ASP A 13 23.27 -8.16 16.86
N ASP A 14 24.56 -8.49 16.94
CA ASP A 14 25.56 -8.04 15.97
C ASP A 14 25.38 -8.62 14.56
N ARG A 15 24.54 -9.66 14.39
CA ARG A 15 24.20 -10.22 13.09
C ARG A 15 23.06 -9.46 12.40
N GLY A 16 22.19 -8.76 13.19
CA GLY A 16 21.01 -8.07 12.69
C GLY A 16 19.82 -8.16 13.62
N SER A 17 18.63 -8.09 13.07
CA SER A 17 17.37 -8.05 13.82
C SER A 17 16.32 -8.97 13.21
N ASN A 18 15.42 -9.45 14.08
CA ASN A 18 14.29 -10.29 13.69
C ASN A 18 12.99 -9.60 14.04
N PHE A 19 12.03 -9.68 13.12
CA PHE A 19 10.69 -9.12 13.27
C PHE A 19 9.68 -10.22 13.00
N SER A 20 8.46 -10.05 13.51
CA SER A 20 7.37 -10.96 13.23
C SER A 20 6.11 -10.21 12.81
N TRP A 21 5.28 -10.88 12.05
CA TRP A 21 3.91 -10.46 11.80
C TRP A 21 3.02 -11.69 11.72
N LEU A 22 1.73 -11.46 11.94
CA LEU A 22 0.72 -12.49 11.83
C LEU A 22 -0.24 -12.12 10.69
N THR A 23 -0.57 -13.08 9.84
CA THR A 23 -1.61 -12.91 8.83
C THR A 23 -2.40 -14.21 8.69
N ASP A 24 -3.69 -14.08 8.39
CA ASP A 24 -4.56 -15.20 8.05
C ASP A 24 -4.66 -15.43 6.54
N ARG A 25 -4.02 -14.58 5.74
CA ARG A 25 -4.02 -14.72 4.29
C ARG A 25 -3.08 -15.83 3.84
N THR A 26 -3.50 -16.55 2.80
CA THR A 26 -2.78 -17.69 2.23
C THR A 26 -2.77 -17.61 0.71
N GLY A 27 -1.96 -18.45 0.07
CA GLY A 27 -1.89 -18.54 -1.37
C GLY A 27 -0.76 -17.72 -1.97
N GLU A 28 -1.04 -17.08 -3.08
CA GLU A 28 -0.06 -16.27 -3.81
C GLU A 28 0.08 -14.89 -3.20
N PHE A 29 1.33 -14.45 -3.02
CA PHE A 29 1.67 -13.08 -2.64
C PHE A 29 2.58 -12.49 -3.71
N LEU A 30 2.61 -11.15 -3.81
CA LEU A 30 3.44 -10.43 -4.77
C LEU A 30 4.62 -9.80 -4.05
N LEU A 31 5.82 -10.04 -4.57
CA LEU A 31 7.04 -9.38 -4.12
C LEU A 31 7.34 -8.24 -5.08
N CYS A 32 7.47 -7.03 -4.54
CA CYS A 32 7.61 -5.80 -5.32
C CYS A 32 8.89 -5.08 -4.96
N TYR A 33 9.64 -4.69 -5.97
CA TYR A 33 10.79 -3.80 -5.83
C TYR A 33 10.46 -2.47 -6.49
N ARG A 34 10.85 -1.36 -5.86
CA ARG A 34 10.64 -0.01 -6.41
C ARG A 34 11.90 0.81 -6.24
N HIS A 35 12.28 1.51 -7.29
CA HIS A 35 13.39 2.45 -7.23
C HIS A 35 12.99 3.75 -6.55
N ALA A 36 13.93 4.38 -5.87
CA ALA A 36 13.72 5.70 -5.26
C ALA A 36 13.14 6.68 -6.29
N GLY A 37 12.13 7.43 -5.89
CA GLY A 37 11.44 8.41 -6.73
C GLY A 37 10.34 7.82 -7.61
N SER A 38 10.19 6.49 -7.68
CA SER A 38 9.14 5.89 -8.49
C SER A 38 7.77 5.99 -7.80
N SER A 39 6.72 6.00 -8.62
CA SER A 39 5.33 6.08 -8.19
C SER A 39 4.59 4.82 -8.59
N SER A 40 3.79 4.30 -7.67
CA SER A 40 2.92 3.13 -7.88
C SER A 40 1.51 3.46 -7.42
N GLY A 41 0.53 2.69 -7.88
CA GLY A 41 -0.85 2.87 -7.49
C GLY A 41 -1.54 3.89 -8.39
N GLN A 42 -1.99 5.00 -7.81
CA GLN A 42 -2.91 5.95 -8.44
C GLN A 42 -4.21 5.24 -8.87
N HIS A 43 -4.76 4.50 -7.91
CA HIS A 43 -5.96 3.70 -8.11
C HIS A 43 -6.68 3.49 -6.77
N TYR A 44 -7.85 2.89 -6.85
CA TYR A 44 -8.53 2.37 -5.67
C TYR A 44 -9.08 0.97 -5.96
N HIS A 45 -9.40 0.25 -4.90
CA HIS A 45 -10.00 -1.08 -4.98
C HIS A 45 -11.41 -1.01 -4.41
N THR A 46 -12.36 -1.71 -5.03
CA THR A 46 -13.77 -1.68 -4.57
C THR A 46 -14.05 -2.68 -3.45
N GLY A 47 -13.16 -3.66 -3.28
CA GLY A 47 -13.39 -4.76 -2.36
C GLY A 47 -14.07 -5.97 -3.01
N ALA A 48 -14.25 -5.94 -4.35
CA ALA A 48 -14.75 -7.10 -5.09
C ALA A 48 -13.83 -8.30 -4.88
N SER A 49 -12.52 -8.06 -4.80
CA SER A 49 -11.56 -9.07 -4.36
C SER A 49 -11.35 -8.91 -2.84
N ALA A 50 -11.61 -9.97 -2.08
CA ALA A 50 -11.53 -9.92 -0.61
C ALA A 50 -10.14 -9.48 -0.11
N ASN A 51 -9.07 -9.88 -0.82
CA ASN A 51 -7.70 -9.49 -0.47
C ASN A 51 -7.38 -8.03 -0.78
N LYS A 52 -8.31 -7.28 -1.36
CA LYS A 52 -8.22 -5.83 -1.55
C LYS A 52 -9.13 -5.05 -0.59
N ASN A 53 -9.68 -5.71 0.41
CA ASN A 53 -10.54 -5.08 1.42
C ASN A 53 -10.26 -5.64 2.82
N PRO A 54 -9.24 -5.13 3.50
CA PRO A 54 -8.26 -4.14 3.04
C PRO A 54 -7.17 -4.76 2.18
N GLU A 55 -6.53 -3.96 1.36
CA GLU A 55 -5.23 -4.32 0.81
C GLU A 55 -4.21 -4.28 1.94
N VAL A 56 -3.35 -5.29 2.02
CA VAL A 56 -2.30 -5.38 3.04
C VAL A 56 -0.95 -5.53 2.36
N MET A 57 -0.03 -4.66 2.72
CA MET A 57 1.35 -4.71 2.26
C MET A 57 2.29 -4.71 3.46
N TYR A 58 3.42 -5.40 3.33
CA TYR A 58 4.51 -5.32 4.29
C TYR A 58 5.71 -4.69 3.61
N LEU A 59 6.08 -3.49 4.08
CA LEU A 59 7.28 -2.80 3.64
C LEU A 59 8.47 -3.42 4.37
N LEU A 60 9.31 -4.12 3.65
CA LEU A 60 10.44 -4.89 4.21
C LEU A 60 11.72 -4.08 4.25
N ASN A 61 11.88 -3.13 3.32
CA ASN A 61 13.07 -2.30 3.22
C ASN A 61 12.69 -0.94 2.65
N GLY A 62 13.38 0.11 3.12
CA GLY A 62 13.22 1.46 2.61
C GLY A 62 12.16 2.29 3.31
N GLN A 63 11.85 3.43 2.69
CA GLN A 63 10.85 4.37 3.15
C GLN A 63 9.98 4.81 1.97
N ALA A 64 8.69 4.90 2.22
CA ALA A 64 7.72 5.31 1.21
C ALA A 64 6.77 6.35 1.78
N THR A 65 6.31 7.24 0.91
CA THR A 65 5.22 8.17 1.20
C THR A 65 3.96 7.65 0.53
N LEU A 66 2.86 7.60 1.29
CA LEU A 66 1.56 7.25 0.74
C LEU A 66 0.67 8.48 0.73
N HIS A 67 0.12 8.79 -0.44
CA HIS A 67 -0.92 9.80 -0.61
C HIS A 67 -2.25 9.09 -0.77
N TRP A 68 -3.31 9.62 -0.14
CA TRP A 68 -4.61 9.00 -0.25
C TRP A 68 -5.74 10.01 -0.09
N CYS A 69 -6.89 9.67 -0.64
CA CYS A 69 -8.14 10.41 -0.42
C CYS A 69 -9.33 9.44 -0.50
N THR A 70 -10.48 9.91 -0.02
CA THR A 70 -11.74 9.19 -0.22
C THR A 70 -12.31 9.51 -1.59
N LEU A 71 -13.30 8.74 -2.04
CA LEU A 71 -13.90 8.95 -3.38
C LEU A 71 -14.83 10.16 -3.45
N ASN A 72 -15.25 10.69 -2.34
CA ASN A 72 -16.15 11.85 -2.28
C ASN A 72 -15.49 13.11 -1.69
N ASP A 73 -14.22 13.03 -1.34
CA ASP A 73 -13.43 14.17 -0.88
C ASP A 73 -11.98 13.98 -1.33
N ILE A 74 -11.57 14.74 -2.34
CA ILE A 74 -10.25 14.61 -2.97
C ILE A 74 -9.12 15.33 -2.21
N THR A 75 -9.37 15.77 -0.98
CA THR A 75 -8.30 16.30 -0.13
C THR A 75 -7.26 15.20 0.10
N ILE A 76 -6.02 15.46 -0.33
CA ILE A 76 -4.95 14.48 -0.24
C ILE A 76 -4.38 14.46 1.18
N HIS A 77 -4.40 13.27 1.77
CA HIS A 77 -3.73 12.98 3.03
C HIS A 77 -2.41 12.28 2.74
N THR A 78 -1.45 12.45 3.62
CA THR A 78 -0.12 11.88 3.48
C THR A 78 0.26 11.13 4.73
N VAL A 79 0.83 9.94 4.56
CA VAL A 79 1.44 9.18 5.65
C VAL A 79 2.77 8.61 5.17
N ILE A 80 3.74 8.54 6.07
CA ILE A 80 5.07 8.00 5.77
C ILE A 80 5.18 6.62 6.39
N ALA A 81 5.64 5.66 5.61
CA ALA A 81 5.95 4.31 6.08
C ALA A 81 7.46 4.09 6.05
N THR A 82 8.02 3.68 7.19
CA THR A 82 9.43 3.32 7.31
C THR A 82 9.51 1.83 7.64
N ALA A 83 10.29 1.09 6.86
CA ALA A 83 10.43 -0.35 7.04
C ALA A 83 11.09 -0.71 8.39
N PRO A 84 10.72 -1.85 8.98
CA PRO A 84 9.67 -2.74 8.54
C PRO A 84 8.30 -2.30 9.07
N ALA A 85 7.30 -2.29 8.20
CA ALA A 85 5.98 -1.80 8.55
C ALA A 85 4.88 -2.54 7.80
N ARG A 86 3.72 -2.64 8.44
CA ARG A 86 2.49 -3.10 7.81
C ARG A 86 1.69 -1.90 7.33
N ILE A 87 1.21 -1.97 6.10
CA ILE A 87 0.39 -0.92 5.48
C ILE A 87 -0.96 -1.53 5.13
N GLU A 88 -2.04 -0.93 5.63
CA GLU A 88 -3.39 -1.33 5.30
C GLU A 88 -4.10 -0.23 4.53
N VAL A 89 -4.69 -0.60 3.40
CA VAL A 89 -5.47 0.31 2.55
C VAL A 89 -6.89 -0.24 2.43
N PRO A 90 -7.87 0.39 3.08
CA PRO A 90 -9.27 -0.01 2.94
C PRO A 90 -9.77 0.10 1.50
N ALA A 91 -10.83 -0.64 1.18
CA ALA A 91 -11.53 -0.46 -0.09
C ALA A 91 -12.03 0.97 -0.23
N ASN A 92 -12.15 1.43 -1.47
CA ASN A 92 -12.67 2.76 -1.83
C ASN A 92 -11.80 3.93 -1.31
N ILE A 93 -10.53 3.67 -1.11
CA ILE A 93 -9.52 4.70 -0.81
C ILE A 93 -8.58 4.79 -2.02
N TRP A 94 -8.63 5.93 -2.71
CA TRP A 94 -7.63 6.21 -3.74
C TRP A 94 -6.27 6.39 -3.09
N HIS A 95 -5.24 5.78 -3.64
CA HIS A 95 -3.91 5.83 -3.04
C HIS A 95 -2.80 5.80 -4.08
N GLN A 96 -1.68 6.37 -3.68
CA GLN A 96 -0.43 6.41 -4.45
C GLN A 96 0.73 6.17 -3.49
N LEU A 97 1.66 5.30 -3.87
CA LEU A 97 2.87 5.06 -3.12
C LEU A 97 4.06 5.66 -3.88
N ILE A 98 4.82 6.51 -3.21
CA ILE A 98 6.05 7.09 -3.75
C ILE A 98 7.22 6.56 -2.93
N ALA A 99 8.15 5.88 -3.58
CA ALA A 99 9.36 5.39 -2.93
C ALA A 99 10.30 6.57 -2.64
N VAL A 100 10.56 6.83 -1.37
CA VAL A 100 11.53 7.86 -0.95
C VAL A 100 12.94 7.34 -1.15
N THR A 101 13.17 6.10 -0.76
CA THR A 101 14.37 5.31 -1.04
C THR A 101 13.99 4.12 -1.90
N ASP A 102 14.95 3.33 -2.34
CA ASP A 102 14.63 2.01 -2.89
C ASP A 102 13.82 1.22 -1.86
N CYS A 103 12.76 0.60 -2.31
CA CYS A 103 11.82 -0.13 -1.46
C CYS A 103 11.64 -1.56 -1.92
N THR A 104 11.41 -2.42 -0.93
CA THR A 104 10.97 -3.80 -1.15
C THR A 104 9.72 -4.03 -0.31
N PHE A 105 8.65 -4.50 -0.92
CA PHE A 105 7.44 -4.84 -0.17
C PHE A 105 6.75 -6.08 -0.73
N ILE A 106 5.94 -6.69 0.12
CA ILE A 106 5.11 -7.84 -0.23
C ILE A 106 3.65 -7.41 -0.15
N GLU A 107 2.90 -7.67 -1.23
CA GLU A 107 1.45 -7.49 -1.24
C GLU A 107 0.79 -8.85 -0.96
N LEU A 108 -0.09 -8.88 0.02
CA LEU A 108 -0.80 -10.10 0.42
C LEU A 108 -2.05 -10.33 -0.44
N ASN A 109 -1.85 -10.39 -1.75
CA ASN A 109 -2.89 -10.63 -2.72
C ASN A 109 -2.26 -11.22 -4.00
N THR A 110 -3.13 -11.71 -4.89
CA THR A 110 -2.71 -12.33 -6.14
C THR A 110 -2.66 -11.33 -7.30
N VAL A 111 -2.05 -11.72 -8.41
CA VAL A 111 -2.12 -10.96 -9.67
C VAL A 111 -3.57 -10.79 -10.13
N GLU A 112 -4.39 -11.83 -9.95
CA GLU A 112 -5.82 -11.78 -10.30
C GLU A 112 -6.57 -10.73 -9.50
N ASP A 113 -6.28 -10.60 -8.19
CA ASP A 113 -6.88 -9.56 -7.35
C ASP A 113 -6.56 -8.16 -7.89
N VAL A 114 -5.32 -7.94 -8.34
CA VAL A 114 -4.91 -6.66 -8.93
C VAL A 114 -5.68 -6.39 -10.21
N ARG A 115 -5.77 -7.38 -11.09
CA ARG A 115 -6.45 -7.23 -12.40
C ARG A 115 -7.95 -7.02 -12.25
N ASN A 116 -8.57 -7.72 -11.30
CA ASN A 116 -10.03 -7.74 -11.16
C ASN A 116 -10.56 -6.61 -10.29
N ASP A 117 -9.72 -5.99 -9.48
CA ASP A 117 -10.18 -5.00 -8.50
C ASP A 117 -9.22 -3.81 -8.39
N SER A 118 -8.90 -3.18 -9.51
CA SER A 118 -8.12 -1.93 -9.52
C SER A 118 -8.74 -0.96 -10.50
N ILE A 119 -9.14 0.20 -10.00
CA ILE A 119 -9.69 1.27 -10.81
C ILE A 119 -8.70 2.43 -10.80
N ARG A 120 -8.06 2.66 -11.94
CA ARG A 120 -7.03 3.69 -12.08
C ARG A 120 -7.65 5.05 -12.28
N ILE A 121 -7.17 6.02 -11.48
CA ILE A 121 -7.43 7.44 -11.68
C ILE A 121 -6.10 8.15 -11.44
N TRP A 122 -5.53 8.73 -12.49
CA TRP A 122 -4.30 9.52 -12.34
C TRP A 122 -4.57 10.69 -11.38
N LYS A 123 -3.58 11.05 -10.59
CA LYS A 123 -3.73 12.11 -9.57
C LYS A 123 -4.26 13.40 -10.16
N GLU A 124 -3.75 13.80 -11.30
CA GLU A 124 -4.17 15.01 -12.02
C GLU A 124 -5.61 14.96 -12.50
N ASP A 125 -6.21 13.77 -12.59
CA ASP A 125 -7.57 13.56 -13.05
C ASP A 125 -8.59 13.36 -11.91
N LEU A 126 -8.16 13.39 -10.65
CA LEU A 126 -9.04 13.12 -9.50
C LEU A 126 -10.25 14.04 -9.45
N GLU A 127 -10.03 15.35 -9.57
CA GLU A 127 -11.12 16.33 -9.53
C GLU A 127 -12.08 16.11 -10.69
N LYS A 128 -11.55 15.97 -11.89
CA LYS A 128 -12.34 15.75 -13.12
C LYS A 128 -13.15 14.46 -13.02
N THR A 129 -12.56 13.40 -12.51
CA THR A 129 -13.20 12.07 -12.50
C THR A 129 -14.20 11.92 -11.35
N LEU A 130 -13.87 12.40 -10.16
CA LEU A 130 -14.66 12.16 -8.96
C LEU A 130 -15.61 13.32 -8.62
N MET A 131 -15.23 14.55 -8.93
CA MET A 131 -15.98 15.74 -8.50
C MET A 131 -16.78 16.38 -9.63
N ALA A 132 -16.51 16.06 -10.89
CA ALA A 132 -17.27 16.57 -12.03
C ALA A 132 -18.64 15.91 -12.11
N ARG A 133 -19.66 16.62 -11.66
CA ARG A 133 -21.05 16.14 -11.62
C ARG A 133 -21.94 17.03 -12.47
#